data_a79e5c4a3101983729e40c4e2b25b500
#
_entry.id   a79e5c4a3101983729e40c4e2b25b500
#
_cell.length_a   1.000
_cell.length_b   1.000
_cell.length_c   1.000
_cell.angle_alpha   90.00
_cell.angle_beta   90.00
_cell.angle_gamma   90.00
#
_symmetry.space_group_name_H-M   'P 1'
#
loop_
_entity.id
_entity.type
_entity.pdbx_description
1 polymer ?
#
loop_
_entity_poly.entity_id
_entity_poly.type
_entity_poly.pdbx_seq_one_letter_code
_entity_poly.pdbx_strand_id
1 'polypeptide(L)'
;GYNIVGFVSDGTEKKGGVAGDRVIGRLESLPVIVEEKKVDELVVALETVDNSRLMDILYSLYCYKRPIKILADKSSSLSQVKIKAIKGVPLVDVTDNNFLPIEQNVKLFMDKTLSLIFLVLLSPLFLYIAWRVKRDSPGPVFFSQERIGYMGEPFMIYKFRTMYTNAEEEGPLLSSEDDSRITPFGRVMRKYRLDELPQFWNVLKGDMSLVGPRPERKYFIERIVRKAPFYYLLHNVRPGITSLGMVKYGYAGSVDEMIERLEYDIL
;
A
#
# COMPACT_ATOMS: atom_id res chain seq x y z
N GLY A 1 1.08 29.57 7.62
CA GLY A 1 2.20 29.81 6.71
C GLY A 1 3.24 28.70 6.84
N TYR A 2 3.99 28.44 5.79
CA TYR A 2 5.08 27.44 5.82
C TYR A 2 6.29 27.99 6.54
N ASN A 3 6.88 27.20 7.44
CA ASN A 3 8.15 27.47 8.07
C ASN A 3 9.22 26.55 7.46
N ILE A 4 10.24 27.12 6.81
CA ILE A 4 11.32 26.33 6.22
C ILE A 4 12.30 25.96 7.34
N VAL A 5 12.37 24.65 7.65
CA VAL A 5 13.26 24.11 8.68
C VAL A 5 14.72 24.14 8.21
N GLY A 6 14.98 23.83 6.93
CA GLY A 6 16.30 23.85 6.34
C GLY A 6 16.33 23.13 4.99
N PHE A 7 17.51 23.07 4.39
CA PHE A 7 17.76 22.39 3.11
C PHE A 7 18.66 21.18 3.33
N VAL A 8 18.43 20.14 2.54
CA VAL A 8 19.24 18.92 2.55
C VAL A 8 19.83 18.74 1.15
N SER A 9 21.13 18.54 1.08
CA SER A 9 21.83 18.34 -0.18
C SER A 9 21.82 16.88 -0.62
N ASP A 10 21.69 16.66 -1.93
CA ASP A 10 21.85 15.34 -2.57
C ASP A 10 23.31 15.06 -2.99
N GLY A 11 24.22 15.97 -2.67
CA GLY A 11 25.64 15.85 -2.99
C GLY A 11 26.05 16.31 -4.40
N THR A 12 25.12 16.86 -5.21
CA THR A 12 25.38 17.33 -6.58
C THR A 12 25.46 18.86 -6.72
N GLU A 13 25.82 19.56 -5.64
CA GLU A 13 25.83 21.01 -5.62
C GLU A 13 26.70 21.63 -6.72
N LYS A 14 26.08 22.40 -7.63
CA LYS A 14 26.77 23.36 -8.48
C LYS A 14 26.96 24.65 -7.69
N LYS A 15 28.12 25.32 -7.88
CA LYS A 15 28.40 26.67 -7.31
C LYS A 15 27.27 27.62 -7.71
N GLY A 16 26.46 28.06 -6.73
CA GLY A 16 25.34 29.01 -6.94
C GLY A 16 24.02 28.59 -6.27
N GLY A 17 23.98 27.45 -5.59
CA GLY A 17 22.80 26.95 -4.88
C GLY A 17 22.48 27.71 -3.58
N VAL A 18 21.67 27.10 -2.72
CA VAL A 18 21.27 27.63 -1.41
C VAL A 18 22.51 27.98 -0.58
N ALA A 19 22.49 29.15 0.08
CA ALA A 19 23.59 29.58 0.96
C ALA A 19 23.91 28.48 1.99
N GLY A 20 25.19 28.10 2.07
CA GLY A 20 25.64 26.93 2.83
C GLY A 20 25.28 26.95 4.33
N ASP A 21 24.96 28.12 4.91
CA ASP A 21 24.45 28.29 6.25
C ASP A 21 23.03 27.76 6.49
N ARG A 22 22.28 27.51 5.42
CA ARG A 22 20.92 26.92 5.45
C ARG A 22 20.87 25.42 5.13
N VAL A 23 21.98 24.83 4.70
CA VAL A 23 22.07 23.39 4.46
C VAL A 23 22.33 22.70 5.78
N ILE A 24 21.36 21.95 6.27
CA ILE A 24 21.37 21.30 7.59
C ILE A 24 21.88 19.86 7.56
N GLY A 25 22.07 19.29 6.35
CA GLY A 25 22.59 17.94 6.21
C GLY A 25 22.60 17.43 4.77
N ARG A 26 22.92 16.15 4.63
CA ARG A 26 22.85 15.40 3.37
C ARG A 26 21.67 14.43 3.38
N LEU A 27 21.34 13.86 2.23
CA LEU A 27 20.23 12.92 2.07
C LEU A 27 20.35 11.73 3.02
N GLU A 28 21.57 11.26 3.31
CA GLU A 28 21.82 10.15 4.23
C GLU A 28 21.46 10.49 5.70
N SER A 29 21.52 11.76 6.09
CA SER A 29 21.15 12.23 7.44
C SER A 29 19.66 12.59 7.56
N LEU A 30 18.90 12.52 6.48
CA LEU A 30 17.49 12.92 6.45
C LEU A 30 16.62 12.20 7.48
N PRO A 31 16.78 10.88 7.78
CA PRO A 31 16.00 10.20 8.82
C PRO A 31 16.05 10.90 10.17
N VAL A 32 17.24 11.24 10.59
CA VAL A 32 17.47 11.92 11.89
C VAL A 32 16.86 13.32 11.87
N ILE A 33 17.06 14.06 10.78
CA ILE A 33 16.54 15.42 10.62
C ILE A 33 15.01 15.45 10.66
N VAL A 34 14.33 14.52 9.97
CA VAL A 34 12.86 14.46 9.92
C VAL A 34 12.26 14.23 11.30
N GLU A 35 12.88 13.36 12.11
CA GLU A 35 12.40 13.07 13.46
C GLU A 35 12.75 14.18 14.45
N GLU A 36 14.00 14.62 14.52
CA GLU A 36 14.46 15.65 15.48
C GLU A 36 13.78 16.99 15.26
N LYS A 37 13.62 17.39 14.00
CA LYS A 37 13.00 18.67 13.64
C LYS A 37 11.49 18.61 13.47
N LYS A 38 10.88 17.42 13.64
CA LYS A 38 9.43 17.18 13.46
C LYS A 38 8.93 17.77 12.14
N VAL A 39 9.58 17.36 11.04
CA VAL A 39 9.26 17.85 9.70
C VAL A 39 7.88 17.34 9.28
N ASP A 40 6.99 18.25 8.88
CA ASP A 40 5.62 17.91 8.45
C ASP A 40 5.56 17.57 6.95
N GLU A 41 6.46 18.12 6.13
CA GLU A 41 6.40 18.04 4.68
C GLU A 41 7.82 18.09 4.07
N LEU A 42 8.02 17.33 2.99
CA LEU A 42 9.26 17.29 2.22
C LEU A 42 9.02 17.95 0.85
N VAL A 43 9.94 18.79 0.42
CA VAL A 43 9.88 19.43 -0.90
C VAL A 43 11.15 19.09 -1.68
N VAL A 44 10.98 18.44 -2.82
CA VAL A 44 12.08 18.11 -3.74
C VAL A 44 12.17 19.22 -4.79
N ALA A 45 13.26 19.97 -4.75
CA ALA A 45 13.52 21.10 -5.65
C ALA A 45 14.88 20.87 -6.34
N LEU A 46 14.85 20.19 -7.47
CA LEU A 46 16.05 19.89 -8.28
C LEU A 46 15.96 20.62 -9.61
N GLU A 47 17.03 21.34 -10.00
CA GLU A 47 17.02 22.21 -11.20
C GLU A 47 17.08 21.43 -12.52
N THR A 48 17.80 20.32 -12.57
CA THR A 48 17.92 19.47 -13.76
C THR A 48 18.28 18.06 -13.32
N VAL A 49 17.30 17.18 -13.29
CA VAL A 49 17.54 15.77 -12.91
C VAL A 49 16.95 14.87 -13.98
N ASP A 50 17.70 13.85 -14.33
CA ASP A 50 17.18 12.73 -15.09
C ASP A 50 16.00 12.11 -14.31
N ASN A 51 14.95 11.74 -15.03
CA ASN A 51 13.72 11.18 -14.42
C ASN A 51 14.02 9.97 -13.54
N SER A 52 15.01 9.14 -13.88
CA SER A 52 15.42 7.99 -13.08
C SER A 52 15.92 8.44 -11.69
N ARG A 53 16.76 9.44 -11.62
CA ARG A 53 17.30 9.95 -10.36
C ARG A 53 16.24 10.65 -9.49
N LEU A 54 15.33 11.40 -10.13
CA LEU A 54 14.19 11.99 -9.41
C LEU A 54 13.35 10.89 -8.74
N MET A 55 13.08 9.80 -9.47
CA MET A 55 12.35 8.66 -8.94
C MET A 55 13.10 7.98 -7.79
N ASP A 56 14.40 7.78 -7.89
CA ASP A 56 15.23 7.20 -6.81
C ASP A 56 15.15 8.04 -5.53
N ILE A 57 15.22 9.37 -5.66
CA ILE A 57 15.08 10.29 -4.54
C ILE A 57 13.67 10.20 -3.95
N LEU A 58 12.63 10.28 -4.78
CA LEU A 58 11.25 10.15 -4.32
C LEU A 58 11.04 8.82 -3.59
N TYR A 59 11.55 7.72 -4.14
CA TYR A 59 11.45 6.40 -3.51
C TYR A 59 12.12 6.37 -2.13
N SER A 60 13.28 7.01 -1.98
CA SER A 60 13.96 7.10 -0.69
C SER A 60 13.17 7.93 0.34
N LEU A 61 12.34 8.87 -0.13
CA LEU A 61 11.57 9.77 0.73
C LEU A 61 10.23 9.16 1.19
N TYR A 62 9.65 8.23 0.44
CA TYR A 62 8.37 7.61 0.80
C TYR A 62 8.38 6.87 2.14
N CYS A 63 9.55 6.34 2.55
CA CYS A 63 9.69 5.65 3.84
C CYS A 63 9.37 6.54 5.06
N TYR A 64 9.43 7.86 4.92
CA TYR A 64 9.16 8.80 6.02
C TYR A 64 7.67 9.06 6.27
N LYS A 65 6.77 8.56 5.41
CA LYS A 65 5.31 8.72 5.53
C LYS A 65 4.90 10.20 5.71
N ARG A 66 5.59 11.12 5.03
CA ARG A 66 5.30 12.56 5.02
C ARG A 66 4.86 12.98 3.63
N PRO A 67 3.99 14.00 3.50
CA PRO A 67 3.68 14.59 2.20
C PRO A 67 4.95 15.01 1.47
N ILE A 68 5.09 14.57 0.22
CA ILE A 68 6.22 14.90 -0.65
C ILE A 68 5.71 15.75 -1.80
N LYS A 69 6.31 16.90 -1.98
CA LYS A 69 6.03 17.81 -3.09
C LYS A 69 7.25 17.93 -3.99
N ILE A 70 7.01 18.01 -5.28
CA ILE A 70 8.04 18.27 -6.28
C ILE A 70 7.77 19.62 -6.96
N LEU A 71 8.83 20.27 -7.44
CA LEU A 71 8.72 21.45 -8.27
C LEU A 71 8.05 21.07 -9.60
N ALA A 72 6.94 21.73 -9.95
CA ALA A 72 6.29 21.53 -11.24
C ALA A 72 7.13 22.19 -12.34
N ASP A 73 7.85 21.42 -13.13
CA ASP A 73 8.47 21.92 -14.35
C ASP A 73 7.43 22.02 -15.47
N LYS A 74 7.60 22.99 -16.37
CA LYS A 74 6.69 23.24 -17.51
C LYS A 74 6.60 22.06 -18.50
N SER A 75 7.51 21.10 -18.42
CA SER A 75 7.56 19.91 -19.26
C SER A 75 6.84 18.68 -18.69
N SER A 76 6.39 18.74 -17.45
CA SER A 76 5.68 17.60 -16.86
C SER A 76 4.28 17.47 -17.45
N SER A 77 4.13 16.59 -18.43
CA SER A 77 2.87 16.13 -19.04
C SER A 77 1.98 15.32 -18.08
N LEU A 78 2.06 15.58 -16.79
CA LEU A 78 1.19 14.99 -15.77
C LEU A 78 -0.15 15.74 -15.79
N SER A 79 -0.96 15.44 -16.78
CA SER A 79 -2.23 16.12 -17.11
C SER A 79 -3.34 16.00 -16.06
N GLN A 80 -3.12 15.36 -14.93
CA GLN A 80 -4.13 15.17 -13.87
C GLN A 80 -3.66 15.53 -12.45
N VAL A 81 -2.53 16.17 -12.27
CA VAL A 81 -1.97 16.44 -10.93
C VAL A 81 -2.38 17.82 -10.45
N LYS A 82 -2.91 17.91 -9.23
CA LYS A 82 -3.26 19.19 -8.59
C LYS A 82 -2.00 20.00 -8.27
N ILE A 83 -1.81 21.10 -8.97
CA ILE A 83 -0.72 22.05 -8.70
C ILE A 83 -1.14 22.97 -7.56
N LYS A 84 -0.43 22.95 -6.45
CA LYS A 84 -0.57 23.92 -5.35
C LYS A 84 0.57 24.92 -5.43
N ALA A 85 0.26 26.22 -5.56
CA ALA A 85 1.29 27.25 -5.52
C ALA A 85 1.60 27.62 -4.07
N ILE A 86 2.87 27.48 -3.66
CA ILE A 86 3.37 27.95 -2.36
C ILE A 86 4.28 29.15 -2.64
N LYS A 87 3.91 30.31 -2.16
CA LYS A 87 4.63 31.59 -2.41
C LYS A 87 4.93 31.82 -3.91
N GLY A 88 4.00 31.47 -4.79
CA GLY A 88 4.16 31.65 -6.25
C GLY A 88 4.95 30.54 -6.95
N VAL A 89 5.49 29.56 -6.22
CA VAL A 89 6.17 28.39 -6.80
C VAL A 89 5.16 27.28 -7.03
N PRO A 90 4.97 26.80 -8.27
CA PRO A 90 4.06 25.70 -8.54
C PRO A 90 4.68 24.38 -8.03
N LEU A 91 3.98 23.72 -7.13
CA LEU A 91 4.38 22.43 -6.55
C LEU A 91 3.32 21.37 -6.81
N VAL A 92 3.77 20.18 -7.11
CA VAL A 92 2.95 18.97 -7.30
C VAL A 92 3.10 18.10 -6.06
N ASP A 93 1.96 17.74 -5.44
CA ASP A 93 1.97 16.78 -4.36
C ASP A 93 1.91 15.36 -4.95
N VAL A 94 2.97 14.59 -4.76
CA VAL A 94 3.09 13.22 -5.29
C VAL A 94 2.58 12.16 -4.32
N THR A 95 2.22 12.57 -3.11
CA THR A 95 1.67 11.68 -2.08
C THR A 95 0.17 11.85 -1.88
N ASP A 96 -0.41 12.93 -2.44
CA ASP A 96 -1.87 13.14 -2.37
C ASP A 96 -2.55 12.15 -3.34
N ASN A 97 -3.40 11.29 -2.79
CA ASN A 97 -4.32 10.57 -3.63
C ASN A 97 -5.28 11.60 -4.23
N ASN A 98 -5.27 11.76 -5.54
CA ASN A 98 -5.99 12.80 -6.28
C ASN A 98 -7.53 12.82 -6.10
N PHE A 99 -8.07 11.99 -5.17
CA PHE A 99 -9.49 11.95 -4.87
C PHE A 99 -9.94 13.15 -4.04
N LEU A 100 -11.04 13.79 -4.45
CA LEU A 100 -11.71 14.76 -3.61
C LEU A 100 -12.21 14.09 -2.32
N PRO A 101 -12.23 14.80 -1.18
CA PRO A 101 -12.76 14.25 0.07
C PRO A 101 -14.19 13.71 -0.07
N ILE A 102 -15.00 14.32 -0.93
CA ILE A 102 -16.37 13.84 -1.21
C ILE A 102 -16.36 12.51 -1.96
N GLU A 103 -15.46 12.32 -2.92
CA GLU A 103 -15.32 11.05 -3.66
C GLU A 103 -14.89 9.92 -2.74
N GLN A 104 -13.94 10.18 -1.83
CA GLN A 104 -13.51 9.21 -0.82
C GLN A 104 -14.65 8.82 0.11
N ASN A 105 -15.46 9.79 0.56
CA ASN A 105 -16.60 9.53 1.43
C ASN A 105 -17.71 8.76 0.71
N VAL A 106 -18.02 9.11 -0.54
CA VAL A 106 -18.98 8.38 -1.38
C VAL A 106 -18.51 6.95 -1.60
N LYS A 107 -17.24 6.76 -1.98
CA LYS A 107 -16.66 5.43 -2.14
C LYS A 107 -16.75 4.60 -0.85
N LEU A 108 -16.37 5.18 0.28
CA LEU A 108 -16.42 4.50 1.57
C LEU A 108 -17.85 4.10 1.95
N PHE A 109 -18.83 4.96 1.71
CA PHE A 109 -20.24 4.68 1.93
C PHE A 109 -20.72 3.53 1.04
N MET A 110 -20.40 3.56 -0.25
CA MET A 110 -20.73 2.49 -1.19
C MET A 110 -20.08 1.15 -0.81
N ASP A 111 -18.79 1.17 -0.49
CA ASP A 111 -18.04 -0.02 -0.08
C ASP A 111 -18.70 -0.69 1.15
N LYS A 112 -19.02 0.10 2.18
CA LYS A 112 -19.66 -0.40 3.41
C LYS A 112 -21.08 -0.92 3.15
N THR A 113 -21.87 -0.18 2.37
CA THR A 113 -23.26 -0.56 2.06
C THR A 113 -23.30 -1.88 1.28
N LEU A 114 -22.49 -2.00 0.22
CA LEU A 114 -22.40 -3.22 -0.57
C LEU A 114 -21.88 -4.40 0.26
N SER A 115 -20.88 -4.16 1.10
CA SER A 115 -20.33 -5.21 1.98
C SER A 115 -21.36 -5.70 2.98
N LEU A 116 -22.18 -4.82 3.56
CA LEU A 116 -23.28 -5.22 4.43
C LEU A 116 -24.32 -6.07 3.68
N ILE A 117 -24.71 -5.64 2.49
CA ILE A 117 -25.64 -6.39 1.63
C ILE A 117 -25.07 -7.79 1.33
N PHE A 118 -23.80 -7.90 0.93
CA PHE A 118 -23.17 -9.19 0.65
C PHE A 118 -23.06 -10.07 1.90
N LEU A 119 -22.73 -9.53 3.07
CA LEU A 119 -22.69 -10.29 4.32
C LEU A 119 -24.04 -10.89 4.68
N VAL A 120 -25.13 -10.13 4.51
CA VAL A 120 -26.48 -10.60 4.78
C VAL A 120 -26.92 -11.63 3.72
N LEU A 121 -26.75 -11.32 2.43
CA LEU A 121 -27.18 -12.17 1.34
C LEU A 121 -26.42 -13.51 1.31
N LEU A 122 -25.11 -13.49 1.58
CA LEU A 122 -24.25 -14.67 1.57
C LEU A 122 -24.23 -15.40 2.94
N SER A 123 -24.99 -14.96 3.92
CA SER A 123 -25.01 -15.60 5.25
C SER A 123 -25.32 -17.11 5.24
N PRO A 124 -26.24 -17.65 4.40
CA PRO A 124 -26.44 -19.09 4.30
C PRO A 124 -25.20 -19.82 3.75
N LEU A 125 -24.51 -19.20 2.77
CA LEU A 125 -23.26 -19.73 2.22
C LEU A 125 -22.15 -19.74 3.27
N PHE A 126 -22.06 -18.69 4.11
CA PHE A 126 -21.10 -18.64 5.21
C PHE A 126 -21.31 -19.80 6.20
N LEU A 127 -22.55 -20.10 6.57
CA LEU A 127 -22.89 -21.23 7.44
C LEU A 127 -22.49 -22.56 6.80
N TYR A 128 -22.79 -22.75 5.51
CA TYR A 128 -22.39 -23.96 4.78
C TYR A 128 -20.86 -24.12 4.75
N ILE A 129 -20.11 -23.05 4.40
CA ILE A 129 -18.65 -23.07 4.37
C ILE A 129 -18.10 -23.36 5.75
N ALA A 130 -18.61 -22.72 6.80
CA ALA A 130 -18.19 -22.93 8.18
C ALA A 130 -18.33 -24.39 8.61
N TRP A 131 -19.48 -25.01 8.27
CA TRP A 131 -19.73 -26.42 8.55
C TRP A 131 -18.77 -27.32 7.76
N ARG A 132 -18.50 -27.04 6.47
CA ARG A 132 -17.55 -27.79 5.64
C ARG A 132 -16.12 -27.70 6.16
N VAL A 133 -15.67 -26.50 6.53
CA VAL A 133 -14.31 -26.28 7.10
C VAL A 133 -14.12 -27.07 8.39
N LYS A 134 -15.15 -27.12 9.25
CA LYS A 134 -15.09 -27.91 10.50
C LYS A 134 -15.02 -29.41 10.25
N ARG A 135 -15.62 -29.91 9.16
CA ARG A 135 -15.56 -31.31 8.77
C ARG A 135 -14.27 -31.69 8.04
N ASP A 136 -13.65 -30.73 7.34
CA ASP A 136 -12.47 -30.96 6.53
C ASP A 136 -11.21 -31.14 7.38
N SER A 137 -11.07 -30.35 8.45
CA SER A 137 -9.95 -30.47 9.39
C SER A 137 -10.30 -29.89 10.77
N PRO A 138 -9.71 -30.41 11.88
CA PRO A 138 -9.91 -29.88 13.23
C PRO A 138 -9.34 -28.46 13.35
N GLY A 139 -9.99 -27.59 14.17
CA GLY A 139 -9.54 -26.22 14.44
C GLY A 139 -10.59 -25.14 14.18
N PRO A 140 -10.22 -23.85 14.19
CA PRO A 140 -11.13 -22.73 14.00
C PRO A 140 -11.64 -22.65 12.56
N VAL A 141 -12.82 -22.08 12.35
CA VAL A 141 -13.41 -21.85 11.02
C VAL A 141 -12.70 -20.71 10.30
N PHE A 142 -12.42 -19.65 11.03
CA PHE A 142 -11.77 -18.45 10.50
C PHE A 142 -10.28 -18.49 10.78
N PHE A 143 -9.54 -17.94 9.84
CA PHE A 143 -8.14 -17.61 9.96
C PHE A 143 -7.99 -16.10 9.96
N SER A 144 -7.15 -15.57 10.81
CA SER A 144 -6.81 -14.15 10.84
C SER A 144 -5.31 -13.96 10.79
N GLN A 145 -4.87 -12.92 10.08
CA GLN A 145 -3.46 -12.62 9.90
C GLN A 145 -3.26 -11.11 9.85
N GLU A 146 -2.17 -10.64 10.46
CA GLU A 146 -1.79 -9.24 10.37
C GLU A 146 -1.31 -8.89 8.96
N ARG A 147 -1.80 -7.76 8.45
CA ARG A 147 -1.43 -7.15 7.19
C ARG A 147 -1.22 -5.65 7.38
N ILE A 148 -0.45 -5.04 6.49
CA ILE A 148 -0.27 -3.60 6.47
C ILE A 148 -1.29 -2.98 5.51
N GLY A 149 -1.98 -1.97 5.99
CA GLY A 149 -3.08 -1.30 5.30
C GLY A 149 -2.85 0.19 5.06
N TYR A 150 -3.95 0.94 5.12
CA TYR A 150 -3.97 2.38 4.90
C TYR A 150 -3.01 3.12 5.86
N MET A 151 -2.24 4.08 5.31
CA MET A 151 -1.20 4.83 6.03
C MET A 151 -0.11 3.95 6.68
N GLY A 152 0.01 2.70 6.23
CA GLY A 152 0.98 1.74 6.80
C GLY A 152 0.58 1.18 8.17
N GLU A 153 -0.68 1.38 8.59
CA GLU A 153 -1.20 0.85 9.84
C GLU A 153 -1.48 -0.65 9.74
N PRO A 154 -1.11 -1.43 10.75
CA PRO A 154 -1.41 -2.86 10.78
C PRO A 154 -2.90 -3.10 11.05
N PHE A 155 -3.47 -4.10 10.39
CA PHE A 155 -4.82 -4.57 10.64
C PHE A 155 -4.93 -6.08 10.50
N MET A 156 -5.98 -6.68 11.07
CA MET A 156 -6.24 -8.11 10.97
C MET A 156 -7.17 -8.40 9.79
N ILE A 157 -6.65 -9.10 8.76
CA ILE A 157 -7.46 -9.62 7.66
C ILE A 157 -8.14 -10.93 8.08
N TYR A 158 -9.40 -11.12 7.72
CA TYR A 158 -10.17 -12.33 8.01
C TYR A 158 -10.41 -13.15 6.76
N LYS A 159 -10.22 -14.48 6.89
CA LYS A 159 -10.50 -15.47 5.82
C LYS A 159 -11.14 -16.72 6.42
N PHE A 160 -11.78 -17.53 5.59
CA PHE A 160 -12.02 -18.92 5.97
C PHE A 160 -10.69 -19.68 5.97
N ARG A 161 -10.51 -20.57 6.93
CA ARG A 161 -9.32 -21.40 7.00
C ARG A 161 -9.30 -22.40 5.84
N THR A 162 -8.22 -22.37 5.06
CA THR A 162 -7.97 -23.25 3.91
C THR A 162 -6.79 -24.16 4.10
N MET A 163 -6.04 -24.01 5.20
CA MET A 163 -4.85 -24.79 5.53
C MET A 163 -5.02 -25.49 6.87
N TYR A 164 -4.22 -26.51 7.10
CA TYR A 164 -4.09 -27.15 8.40
C TYR A 164 -3.55 -26.16 9.44
N THR A 165 -3.82 -26.42 10.73
CA THR A 165 -3.49 -25.48 11.81
C THR A 165 -1.99 -25.28 12.02
N ASN A 166 -1.17 -26.24 11.62
CA ASN A 166 0.29 -26.20 11.71
C ASN A 166 0.99 -25.67 10.44
N ALA A 167 0.25 -25.07 9.51
CA ALA A 167 0.77 -24.67 8.19
C ALA A 167 1.90 -23.61 8.22
N GLU A 168 2.08 -22.86 9.30
CA GLU A 168 3.09 -21.80 9.43
C GLU A 168 4.11 -22.06 10.56
N GLU A 169 4.27 -23.31 11.02
CA GLU A 169 5.27 -23.66 12.05
C GLU A 169 6.71 -23.34 11.62
N GLU A 170 7.00 -23.40 10.31
CA GLU A 170 8.31 -23.07 9.74
C GLU A 170 8.46 -21.59 9.33
N GLY A 171 7.47 -20.75 9.68
CA GLY A 171 7.49 -19.31 9.40
C GLY A 171 6.68 -18.89 8.18
N PRO A 172 6.83 -17.61 7.77
CA PRO A 172 6.04 -17.02 6.68
C PRO A 172 6.49 -17.55 5.32
N LEU A 173 5.67 -18.37 4.67
CA LEU A 173 5.89 -18.86 3.31
C LEU A 173 4.80 -18.36 2.37
N LEU A 174 5.18 -18.13 1.11
CA LEU A 174 4.23 -17.92 0.03
C LEU A 174 3.57 -19.26 -0.30
N SER A 175 2.29 -19.23 -0.61
CA SER A 175 1.53 -20.43 -0.97
C SER A 175 1.57 -20.65 -2.47
N SER A 176 1.86 -21.87 -2.92
CA SER A 176 1.73 -22.31 -4.31
C SER A 176 0.38 -23.02 -4.53
N GLU A 177 0.07 -23.34 -5.79
CA GLU A 177 -1.17 -24.09 -6.13
C GLU A 177 -1.15 -25.51 -5.55
N ASP A 178 0.02 -26.19 -5.57
CA ASP A 178 0.19 -27.55 -5.08
C ASP A 178 0.70 -27.65 -3.64
N ASP A 179 0.46 -26.62 -2.84
CA ASP A 179 0.89 -26.54 -1.46
C ASP A 179 0.20 -27.64 -0.61
N SER A 180 0.99 -28.57 -0.06
CA SER A 180 0.50 -29.70 0.75
C SER A 180 -0.18 -29.29 2.05
N ARG A 181 0.06 -28.05 2.51
CA ARG A 181 -0.58 -27.48 3.70
C ARG A 181 -2.05 -27.14 3.49
N ILE A 182 -2.53 -27.11 2.23
CA ILE A 182 -3.90 -26.77 1.89
C ILE A 182 -4.80 -28.01 2.04
N THR A 183 -5.91 -27.85 2.75
CA THR A 183 -6.89 -28.93 2.92
C THR A 183 -7.65 -29.20 1.62
N PRO A 184 -8.25 -30.39 1.41
CA PRO A 184 -9.01 -30.72 0.20
C PRO A 184 -10.12 -29.70 -0.12
N PHE A 185 -10.91 -29.30 0.88
CA PHE A 185 -11.93 -28.28 0.70
C PHE A 185 -11.31 -26.88 0.56
N GLY A 186 -10.17 -26.64 1.20
CA GLY A 186 -9.39 -25.41 1.06
C GLY A 186 -8.97 -25.13 -0.38
N ARG A 187 -8.61 -26.16 -1.16
CA ARG A 187 -8.29 -26.02 -2.60
C ARG A 187 -9.50 -25.52 -3.38
N VAL A 188 -10.68 -26.07 -3.11
CA VAL A 188 -11.93 -25.61 -3.75
C VAL A 188 -12.21 -24.16 -3.41
N MET A 189 -12.10 -23.79 -2.12
CA MET A 189 -12.34 -22.41 -1.68
C MET A 189 -11.38 -21.43 -2.35
N ARG A 190 -10.08 -21.74 -2.42
CA ARG A 190 -9.07 -20.88 -3.06
C ARG A 190 -9.30 -20.71 -4.55
N LYS A 191 -9.66 -21.80 -5.25
CA LYS A 191 -9.98 -21.75 -6.69
C LYS A 191 -11.10 -20.76 -7.01
N TYR A 192 -12.13 -20.67 -6.15
CA TYR A 192 -13.28 -19.79 -6.34
C TYR A 192 -13.23 -18.52 -5.46
N ARG A 193 -12.12 -18.27 -4.76
CA ARG A 193 -11.97 -17.13 -3.85
C ARG A 193 -13.01 -17.07 -2.72
N LEU A 194 -13.62 -18.19 -2.38
CA LEU A 194 -14.62 -18.28 -1.31
C LEU A 194 -14.00 -18.06 0.08
N ASP A 195 -12.72 -18.36 0.22
CA ASP A 195 -11.96 -18.13 1.45
C ASP A 195 -11.83 -16.65 1.80
N GLU A 196 -11.93 -15.75 0.83
CA GLU A 196 -11.78 -14.31 1.03
C GLU A 196 -13.09 -13.59 1.35
N LEU A 197 -14.26 -14.28 1.31
CA LEU A 197 -15.56 -13.68 1.63
C LEU A 197 -15.63 -13.00 3.01
N PRO A 198 -14.98 -13.50 4.08
CA PRO A 198 -14.97 -12.79 5.37
C PRO A 198 -14.33 -11.40 5.34
N GLN A 199 -13.58 -11.04 4.28
CA GLN A 199 -13.00 -9.70 4.13
C GLN A 199 -14.08 -8.62 3.93
N PHE A 200 -15.30 -8.96 3.52
CA PHE A 200 -16.42 -7.99 3.57
C PHE A 200 -16.62 -7.40 4.98
N TRP A 201 -16.28 -8.15 6.02
CA TRP A 201 -16.27 -7.63 7.39
C TRP A 201 -15.16 -6.58 7.59
N ASN A 202 -13.97 -6.78 7.01
CA ASN A 202 -12.91 -5.77 7.05
C ASN A 202 -13.31 -4.49 6.30
N VAL A 203 -14.03 -4.61 5.17
CA VAL A 203 -14.55 -3.43 4.45
C VAL A 203 -15.58 -2.71 5.29
N LEU A 204 -16.52 -3.43 5.92
CA LEU A 204 -17.53 -2.83 6.78
C LEU A 204 -16.92 -2.09 7.98
N LYS A 205 -15.87 -2.65 8.59
CA LYS A 205 -15.08 -1.97 9.64
C LYS A 205 -14.36 -0.71 9.13
N GLY A 206 -14.03 -0.66 7.84
CA GLY A 206 -13.26 0.41 7.22
C GLY A 206 -11.74 0.16 7.14
N ASP A 207 -11.28 -1.05 7.49
CA ASP A 207 -9.89 -1.47 7.33
C ASP A 207 -9.52 -1.65 5.85
N MET A 208 -10.51 -2.06 5.04
CA MET A 208 -10.38 -2.37 3.60
C MET A 208 -11.42 -1.64 2.75
N SER A 209 -11.25 -1.74 1.46
CA SER A 209 -12.17 -1.33 0.38
C SER A 209 -12.53 -2.57 -0.45
N LEU A 210 -13.59 -2.50 -1.25
CA LEU A 210 -13.87 -3.56 -2.23
C LEU A 210 -12.79 -3.63 -3.30
N VAL A 211 -12.36 -2.47 -3.80
CA VAL A 211 -11.31 -2.34 -4.82
C VAL A 211 -10.19 -1.47 -4.26
N GLY A 212 -8.98 -2.00 -4.28
CA GLY A 212 -7.76 -1.34 -3.82
C GLY A 212 -6.57 -2.31 -3.87
N PRO A 213 -5.33 -1.85 -3.63
CA PRO A 213 -4.16 -2.71 -3.69
C PRO A 213 -4.24 -3.85 -2.69
N ARG A 214 -3.65 -5.00 -3.03
CA ARG A 214 -3.64 -6.16 -2.15
C ARG A 214 -2.80 -5.90 -0.91
N PRO A 215 -3.33 -6.10 0.33
CA PRO A 215 -2.54 -5.91 1.54
C PRO A 215 -1.54 -7.04 1.73
N GLU A 216 -0.28 -6.69 1.97
CA GLU A 216 0.79 -7.65 2.18
C GLU A 216 1.24 -7.71 3.65
N ARG A 217 1.96 -8.78 4.03
CA ARG A 217 2.58 -8.93 5.35
C ARG A 217 3.81 -8.02 5.44
N LYS A 218 4.06 -7.45 6.61
CA LYS A 218 5.26 -6.62 6.87
C LYS A 218 6.55 -7.30 6.39
N TYR A 219 6.69 -8.61 6.64
CA TYR A 219 7.83 -9.42 6.22
C TYR A 219 8.10 -9.37 4.69
N PHE A 220 7.04 -9.39 3.86
CA PHE A 220 7.21 -9.30 2.41
C PHE A 220 7.40 -7.85 1.97
N ILE A 221 6.71 -6.90 2.60
CA ILE A 221 6.86 -5.46 2.31
C ILE A 221 8.32 -5.03 2.50
N GLU A 222 8.98 -5.44 3.58
CA GLU A 222 10.38 -5.11 3.82
C GLU A 222 11.32 -5.64 2.73
N ARG A 223 10.97 -6.74 2.07
CA ARG A 223 11.71 -7.29 0.93
C ARG A 223 11.40 -6.60 -0.39
N ILE A 224 10.11 -6.30 -0.61
CA ILE A 224 9.67 -5.56 -1.79
C ILE A 224 10.30 -4.18 -1.82
N VAL A 225 10.24 -3.45 -0.71
CA VAL A 225 10.74 -2.07 -0.59
C VAL A 225 12.24 -1.96 -0.85
N ARG A 226 13.03 -2.99 -0.55
CA ARG A 226 14.47 -3.00 -0.89
C ARG A 226 14.71 -2.96 -2.40
N LYS A 227 13.79 -3.50 -3.21
CA LYS A 227 13.89 -3.54 -4.69
C LYS A 227 12.99 -2.47 -5.33
N ALA A 228 11.85 -2.17 -4.73
CA ALA A 228 10.83 -1.26 -5.22
C ALA A 228 10.32 -0.36 -4.08
N PRO A 229 11.08 0.68 -3.66
CA PRO A 229 10.71 1.56 -2.54
C PRO A 229 9.37 2.28 -2.73
N PHE A 230 8.94 2.48 -3.97
CA PHE A 230 7.65 3.08 -4.33
C PHE A 230 6.43 2.22 -3.92
N TYR A 231 6.61 1.00 -3.42
CA TYR A 231 5.55 0.19 -2.82
C TYR A 231 4.75 0.94 -1.76
N TYR A 232 5.39 1.86 -1.04
CA TYR A 232 4.72 2.68 -0.02
C TYR A 232 3.57 3.55 -0.56
N LEU A 233 3.56 3.85 -1.88
CA LEU A 233 2.45 4.56 -2.53
C LEU A 233 1.12 3.83 -2.37
N LEU A 234 1.14 2.50 -2.36
CA LEU A 234 -0.05 1.70 -2.17
C LEU A 234 -0.71 1.91 -0.80
N HIS A 235 0.05 2.38 0.19
CA HIS A 235 -0.49 2.67 1.51
C HIS A 235 -1.28 3.99 1.57
N ASN A 236 -1.22 4.83 0.54
CA ASN A 236 -2.02 6.06 0.47
C ASN A 236 -3.51 5.81 0.21
N VAL A 237 -3.88 4.58 -0.11
CA VAL A 237 -5.27 4.14 -0.30
C VAL A 237 -5.58 2.92 0.56
N ARG A 238 -6.87 2.67 0.83
CA ARG A 238 -7.27 1.45 1.55
C ARG A 238 -7.01 0.22 0.69
N PRO A 239 -6.45 -0.85 1.29
CA PRO A 239 -6.26 -2.12 0.59
C PRO A 239 -7.62 -2.69 0.16
N GLY A 240 -7.63 -3.44 -0.95
CA GLY A 240 -8.84 -4.01 -1.52
C GLY A 240 -8.98 -5.52 -1.33
N ILE A 241 -10.22 -6.02 -1.45
CA ILE A 241 -10.50 -7.44 -1.65
C ILE A 241 -10.00 -7.85 -3.04
N THR A 242 -10.16 -6.97 -4.03
CA THR A 242 -9.61 -7.13 -5.39
C THR A 242 -8.86 -5.87 -5.82
N SER A 243 -7.99 -6.01 -6.81
CA SER A 243 -7.21 -4.92 -7.40
C SER A 243 -7.04 -5.12 -8.90
N LEU A 244 -6.60 -4.07 -9.59
CA LEU A 244 -6.26 -4.18 -11.02
C LEU A 244 -5.11 -5.19 -11.22
N GLY A 245 -4.09 -5.17 -10.35
CA GLY A 245 -2.99 -6.11 -10.37
C GLY A 245 -3.45 -7.56 -10.16
N MET A 246 -4.42 -7.80 -9.26
CA MET A 246 -4.98 -9.15 -9.08
C MET A 246 -5.77 -9.64 -10.29
N VAL A 247 -6.45 -8.75 -11.01
CA VAL A 247 -7.25 -9.10 -12.20
C VAL A 247 -6.36 -9.30 -13.43
N LYS A 248 -5.35 -8.47 -13.62
CA LYS A 248 -4.49 -8.48 -14.81
C LYS A 248 -3.32 -9.46 -14.71
N TYR A 249 -2.66 -9.50 -13.55
CA TYR A 249 -1.48 -10.34 -13.31
C TYR A 249 -1.82 -11.65 -12.61
N GLY A 250 -2.72 -11.62 -11.63
CA GLY A 250 -3.10 -12.78 -10.84
C GLY A 250 -2.32 -12.94 -9.53
N TYR A 251 -2.03 -14.20 -9.16
CA TYR A 251 -1.24 -14.51 -7.97
C TYR A 251 0.25 -14.30 -8.23
N ALA A 252 0.94 -13.75 -7.23
CA ALA A 252 2.38 -13.63 -7.19
C ALA A 252 2.95 -14.69 -6.23
N GLY A 253 3.78 -15.56 -6.72
CA GLY A 253 4.44 -16.63 -5.97
C GLY A 253 5.84 -16.27 -5.50
N SER A 254 6.36 -15.08 -5.90
CA SER A 254 7.68 -14.57 -5.53
C SER A 254 7.62 -13.06 -5.26
N VAL A 255 8.67 -12.53 -4.63
CA VAL A 255 8.81 -11.09 -4.40
C VAL A 255 8.91 -10.32 -5.72
N ASP A 256 9.57 -10.88 -6.73
CA ASP A 256 9.72 -10.24 -8.03
C ASP A 256 8.38 -10.17 -8.77
N GLU A 257 7.58 -11.22 -8.73
CA GLU A 257 6.21 -11.22 -9.25
C GLU A 257 5.29 -10.26 -8.48
N MET A 258 5.51 -10.07 -7.16
CA MET A 258 4.79 -9.05 -6.40
C MET A 258 5.12 -7.64 -6.89
N ILE A 259 6.37 -7.39 -7.31
CA ILE A 259 6.81 -6.12 -7.86
C ILE A 259 6.20 -5.91 -9.25
N GLU A 260 6.18 -6.90 -10.11
CA GLU A 260 5.52 -6.81 -11.43
C GLU A 260 4.01 -6.53 -11.28
N ARG A 261 3.33 -7.20 -10.34
CA ARG A 261 1.92 -6.93 -10.06
C ARG A 261 1.69 -5.51 -9.53
N LEU A 262 2.62 -4.98 -8.75
CA LEU A 262 2.58 -3.63 -8.20
C LEU A 262 2.44 -2.56 -9.28
N GLU A 263 3.06 -2.72 -10.45
CA GLU A 263 2.98 -1.78 -11.57
C GLU A 263 1.52 -1.53 -12.01
N TYR A 264 0.68 -2.57 -11.97
CA TYR A 264 -0.74 -2.44 -12.30
C TYR A 264 -1.56 -1.77 -11.19
N ASP A 265 -1.13 -1.86 -9.94
CA ASP A 265 -1.86 -1.30 -8.81
C ASP A 265 -1.51 0.18 -8.55
N ILE A 266 -0.43 0.69 -9.15
CA ILE A 266 -0.01 2.10 -9.08
C ILE A 266 -0.68 2.95 -10.18
N LEU A 267 -1.08 2.34 -11.31
CA LEU A 267 -1.80 3.02 -12.41
C LEU A 267 -3.20 3.47 -11.99
#